data_bb798e50ff4041a253d243aeb7303e63
#
_entry.id   bb798e50ff4041a253d243aeb7303e63
#
_cell.length_a   1.000
_cell.length_b   1.000
_cell.length_c   1.000
_cell.angle_alpha   90.00
_cell.angle_beta   90.00
_cell.angle_gamma   90.00
#
_symmetry.space_group_name_H-M   'P 1'
#
loop_
_entity.id
_entity.type
_entity.pdbx_description
1 polymer ?
#
loop_
_entity_poly.entity_id
_entity_poly.type
_entity_poly.pdbx_seq_one_letter_code
_entity_poly.pdbx_strand_id
1 'polypeptide(L)'
;PKETIECFDYYILQTYALTAQSSLDSYRLAGLVNAFGDIIDEETITNRTLVTENFEPEAMWKYGGTSCRLPDGTYTNSLQAMALWQPANGFRKGGIGAYQMQNDFKNDCYKYFRAAINAMDKLEKGGTETDDQQ
;
A
#
# COMPACT_ATOMS: atom_id res chain seq x y z
N PRO A 1 4.99 -25.05 9.76
CA PRO A 1 5.76 -25.32 8.56
C PRO A 1 5.62 -24.16 7.56
N LYS A 2 6.62 -24.00 6.69
CA LYS A 2 6.68 -22.96 5.66
C LYS A 2 5.50 -23.02 4.69
N GLU A 3 5.02 -24.23 4.41
CA GLU A 3 3.90 -24.53 3.53
C GLU A 3 2.57 -23.96 4.04
N THR A 4 2.49 -23.63 5.32
CA THR A 4 1.30 -22.98 5.89
C THR A 4 0.96 -21.66 5.20
N ILE A 5 1.94 -21.02 4.56
CA ILE A 5 1.74 -19.77 3.82
C ILE A 5 0.70 -19.90 2.69
N GLU A 6 0.56 -21.09 2.11
CA GLU A 6 -0.42 -21.37 1.06
C GLU A 6 -1.87 -21.27 1.53
N CYS A 7 -2.09 -21.45 2.86
CA CYS A 7 -3.42 -21.41 3.47
C CYS A 7 -3.99 -20.00 3.62
N PHE A 8 -3.20 -18.96 3.40
CA PHE A 8 -3.63 -17.57 3.58
C PHE A 8 -3.98 -16.92 2.24
N ASP A 9 -5.11 -16.25 2.19
CA ASP A 9 -5.55 -15.48 1.03
C ASP A 9 -4.81 -14.14 0.91
N TYR A 10 -4.38 -13.57 2.06
CA TYR A 10 -3.70 -12.28 2.12
C TYR A 10 -2.57 -12.28 3.15
N TYR A 11 -1.52 -11.54 2.84
CA TYR A 11 -0.39 -11.25 3.73
C TYR A 11 -0.41 -9.77 4.08
N ILE A 12 -0.69 -9.46 5.34
CA ILE A 12 -0.78 -8.09 5.82
C ILE A 12 0.57 -7.67 6.40
N LEU A 13 1.24 -6.75 5.73
CA LEU A 13 2.53 -6.24 6.16
C LEU A 13 2.37 -4.94 6.94
N GLN A 14 2.92 -4.90 8.14
CA GLN A 14 3.05 -3.67 8.92
C GLN A 14 4.19 -2.84 8.33
N THR A 15 3.86 -1.99 7.38
CA THR A 15 4.81 -1.15 6.65
C THR A 15 4.83 0.28 7.17
N TYR A 16 4.55 0.46 8.44
CA TYR A 16 4.41 1.75 9.11
C TYR A 16 5.62 2.65 8.84
N ALA A 17 5.36 3.89 8.44
CA ALA A 17 6.34 4.91 8.08
C ALA A 17 7.24 4.57 6.87
N LEU A 18 6.99 3.51 6.13
CA LEU A 18 7.69 3.29 4.86
C LEU A 18 7.06 4.13 3.76
N THR A 19 7.69 5.25 3.47
CA THR A 19 7.16 6.25 2.54
C THR A 19 7.77 6.16 1.13
N ALA A 20 8.92 5.51 1.00
CA ALA A 20 9.58 5.31 -0.28
C ALA A 20 9.12 4.00 -0.93
N GLN A 21 8.69 4.06 -2.20
CA GLN A 21 8.28 2.88 -2.95
C GLN A 21 9.39 1.82 -3.03
N SER A 22 10.63 2.24 -3.20
CA SER A 22 11.80 1.34 -3.18
C SER A 22 11.97 0.58 -1.87
N SER A 23 11.54 1.17 -0.75
CA SER A 23 11.58 0.49 0.56
C SER A 23 10.51 -0.58 0.68
N LEU A 24 9.33 -0.36 0.11
CA LEU A 24 8.28 -1.38 0.05
C LEU A 24 8.74 -2.59 -0.79
N ASP A 25 9.42 -2.35 -1.90
CA ASP A 25 10.00 -3.41 -2.73
C ASP A 25 11.12 -4.16 -2.02
N SER A 26 12.15 -3.45 -1.55
CA SER A 26 13.39 -4.09 -1.09
C SER A 26 13.31 -4.66 0.32
N TYR A 27 12.56 -4.02 1.22
CA TYR A 27 12.51 -4.46 2.63
C TYR A 27 11.30 -5.31 2.97
N ARG A 28 10.21 -5.23 2.19
CA ARG A 28 8.97 -5.92 2.54
C ARG A 28 8.61 -6.99 1.54
N LEU A 29 8.34 -6.62 0.30
CA LEU A 29 7.96 -7.61 -0.72
C LEU A 29 9.09 -8.60 -0.99
N ALA A 30 10.31 -8.13 -1.16
CA ALA A 30 11.48 -8.99 -1.37
C ALA A 30 11.69 -9.96 -0.20
N GLY A 31 11.39 -9.55 1.03
CA GLY A 31 11.44 -10.43 2.20
C GLY A 31 10.47 -11.60 2.12
N LEU A 32 9.23 -11.35 1.67
CA LEU A 32 8.24 -12.41 1.45
C LEU A 32 8.65 -13.34 0.31
N VAL A 33 9.08 -12.78 -0.81
CA VAL A 33 9.52 -13.56 -1.98
C VAL A 33 10.73 -14.43 -1.63
N ASN A 34 11.72 -13.88 -0.91
CA ASN A 34 12.88 -14.65 -0.46
C ASN A 34 12.49 -15.76 0.53
N ALA A 35 11.52 -15.52 1.38
CA ALA A 35 11.10 -16.49 2.39
C ALA A 35 10.23 -17.62 1.79
N PHE A 36 9.41 -17.35 0.81
CA PHE A 36 8.33 -18.26 0.37
C PHE A 36 8.28 -18.51 -1.14
N GLY A 37 9.13 -17.86 -1.93
CA GLY A 37 9.13 -17.97 -3.39
C GLY A 37 9.50 -19.36 -3.94
N ASP A 38 10.02 -20.26 -3.08
CA ASP A 38 10.23 -21.68 -3.38
C ASP A 38 8.97 -22.53 -3.22
N ILE A 39 7.91 -21.98 -2.61
CA ILE A 39 6.63 -22.66 -2.35
C ILE A 39 5.50 -22.07 -3.19
N ILE A 40 5.45 -20.74 -3.25
CA ILE A 40 4.43 -19.98 -3.98
C ILE A 40 5.14 -19.05 -4.97
N ASP A 41 4.60 -18.90 -6.18
CA ASP A 41 5.19 -18.01 -7.17
C ASP A 41 5.11 -16.54 -6.77
N GLU A 42 6.01 -15.73 -7.29
CA GLU A 42 6.17 -14.31 -6.94
C GLU A 42 4.92 -13.49 -7.28
N GLU A 43 4.24 -13.80 -8.37
CA GLU A 43 2.99 -13.13 -8.75
C GLU A 43 1.92 -13.34 -7.69
N THR A 44 1.71 -14.59 -7.25
CA THR A 44 0.74 -14.93 -6.21
C THR A 44 1.09 -14.25 -4.88
N ILE A 45 2.36 -14.26 -4.48
CA ILE A 45 2.81 -13.57 -3.26
C ILE A 45 2.48 -12.08 -3.36
N THR A 46 2.80 -11.45 -4.47
CA THR A 46 2.57 -10.00 -4.67
C THR A 46 1.07 -9.68 -4.66
N ASN A 47 0.26 -10.45 -5.37
CA ASN A 47 -1.19 -10.26 -5.46
C ASN A 47 -1.90 -10.45 -4.11
N ARG A 48 -1.31 -11.18 -3.18
CA ARG A 48 -1.84 -11.38 -1.82
C ARG A 48 -1.27 -10.40 -0.78
N THR A 49 -0.31 -9.56 -1.15
CA THR A 49 0.36 -8.65 -0.23
C THR A 49 -0.41 -7.34 -0.07
N LEU A 50 -0.79 -7.04 1.18
CA LEU A 50 -1.32 -5.75 1.59
C LEU A 50 -0.27 -4.99 2.39
N VAL A 51 -0.11 -3.70 2.10
CA VAL A 51 0.74 -2.79 2.87
C VAL A 51 -0.12 -1.89 3.75
N THR A 52 0.32 -1.65 4.98
CA THR A 52 -0.52 -0.98 5.98
C THR A 52 0.20 0.15 6.69
N GLU A 53 -0.58 1.16 7.07
CA GLU A 53 -0.14 2.30 7.86
C GLU A 53 -0.70 2.23 9.29
N ASN A 54 -0.06 2.95 10.21
CA ASN A 54 -0.51 3.08 11.59
C ASN A 54 -1.26 4.40 11.79
N PHE A 55 -2.52 4.30 12.19
CA PHE A 55 -3.40 5.44 12.49
C PHE A 55 -3.58 5.69 13.99
N GLU A 56 -2.76 5.11 14.84
CA GLU A 56 -2.79 5.42 16.27
C GLU A 56 -2.44 6.90 16.52
N PRO A 57 -3.17 7.59 17.42
CA PRO A 57 -2.98 9.02 17.65
C PRO A 57 -1.57 9.39 18.13
N GLU A 58 -0.88 8.48 18.81
CA GLU A 58 0.48 8.64 19.32
C GLU A 58 1.55 8.39 18.26
N ALA A 59 1.19 7.80 17.14
CA ALA A 59 2.13 7.55 16.06
C ALA A 59 2.62 8.87 15.43
N MET A 60 3.88 8.93 15.08
CA MET A 60 4.49 10.12 14.46
C MET A 60 3.83 10.51 13.14
N TRP A 61 3.29 9.54 12.45
CA TRP A 61 2.64 9.63 11.13
C TRP A 61 1.13 9.57 11.20
N LYS A 62 0.59 10.12 12.24
CA LYS A 62 -0.85 10.17 12.53
C LYS A 62 -1.71 10.24 11.29
N TYR A 63 -2.78 9.45 11.27
CA TYR A 63 -3.83 9.52 10.26
C TYR A 63 -3.35 9.32 8.81
N GLY A 64 -2.47 8.38 8.62
CA GLY A 64 -1.83 8.18 7.33
C GLY A 64 -0.71 9.19 7.05
N GLY A 65 -0.32 9.85 8.05
CA GLY A 65 0.35 10.83 8.58
C GLY A 65 1.54 11.50 8.03
N THR A 66 2.60 10.88 7.85
CA THR A 66 3.81 11.58 7.37
C THR A 66 3.61 12.03 5.94
N SER A 67 3.89 13.29 5.67
CA SER A 67 3.94 13.77 4.28
C SER A 67 5.02 13.04 3.52
N CYS A 68 4.64 12.46 2.40
CA CYS A 68 5.53 11.73 1.51
C CYS A 68 5.69 12.51 0.21
N ARG A 69 6.89 12.53 -0.31
CA ARG A 69 7.14 13.10 -1.62
C ARG A 69 6.96 12.02 -2.68
N LEU A 70 6.06 12.26 -3.62
CA LEU A 70 5.88 11.40 -4.79
C LEU A 70 7.01 11.63 -5.81
N PRO A 71 7.20 10.69 -6.77
CA PRO A 71 8.21 10.84 -7.82
C PRO A 71 8.10 12.12 -8.65
N ASP A 72 6.90 12.66 -8.82
CA ASP A 72 6.63 13.90 -9.52
C ASP A 72 6.95 15.18 -8.69
N GLY A 73 7.37 14.98 -7.43
CA GLY A 73 7.72 16.06 -6.50
C GLY A 73 6.57 16.57 -5.64
N THR A 74 5.34 16.11 -5.84
CA THR A 74 4.20 16.47 -5.01
C THR A 74 4.24 15.77 -3.65
N TYR A 75 3.48 16.27 -2.69
CA TYR A 75 3.37 15.68 -1.36
C TYR A 75 2.02 15.02 -1.16
N THR A 76 2.02 13.89 -0.48
CA THR A 76 0.83 13.15 -0.10
C THR A 76 1.00 12.54 1.29
N ASN A 77 -0.04 11.94 1.85
CA ASN A 77 0.09 11.16 3.06
C ASN A 77 0.67 9.76 2.78
N SER A 78 1.16 9.09 3.82
CA SER A 78 1.82 7.80 3.69
C SER A 78 0.89 6.69 3.18
N LEU A 79 -0.38 6.68 3.58
CA LEU A 79 -1.34 5.70 3.07
C LEU A 79 -1.61 5.87 1.58
N GLN A 80 -1.72 7.11 1.11
CA GLN A 80 -1.87 7.40 -0.31
C GLN A 80 -0.62 7.01 -1.11
N ALA A 81 0.58 7.22 -0.54
CA ALA A 81 1.82 6.75 -1.15
C ALA A 81 1.88 5.22 -1.27
N MET A 82 1.42 4.50 -0.25
CA MET A 82 1.27 3.03 -0.30
C MET A 82 0.23 2.59 -1.34
N ALA A 83 -0.87 3.33 -1.46
CA ALA A 83 -1.89 3.08 -2.49
C ALA A 83 -1.32 3.23 -3.90
N LEU A 84 -0.49 4.23 -4.13
CA LEU A 84 0.17 4.51 -5.40
C LEU A 84 1.39 3.61 -5.68
N TRP A 85 1.85 2.85 -4.71
CA TRP A 85 2.96 1.93 -4.91
C TRP A 85 2.61 0.87 -5.95
N GLN A 86 3.46 0.76 -6.95
CA GLN A 86 3.43 -0.29 -7.96
C GLN A 86 4.68 -1.16 -7.74
N PRO A 87 4.53 -2.43 -7.36
CA PRO A 87 5.66 -3.33 -7.15
C PRO A 87 6.60 -3.35 -8.36
N ALA A 88 7.91 -3.26 -8.09
CA ALA A 88 8.94 -3.20 -9.13
C ALA A 88 9.01 -4.47 -9.99
N ASN A 89 8.48 -5.60 -9.48
CA ASN A 89 8.39 -6.84 -10.23
C ASN A 89 7.30 -6.84 -11.32
N GLY A 90 6.51 -5.79 -11.44
CA GLY A 90 5.46 -5.62 -12.45
C GLY A 90 4.12 -6.29 -12.10
N PHE A 91 4.03 -7.01 -11.00
CA PHE A 91 2.77 -7.61 -10.53
C PHE A 91 1.98 -6.61 -9.67
N ARG A 92 0.69 -6.87 -9.52
CA ARG A 92 -0.21 -6.03 -8.74
C ARG A 92 -0.18 -6.43 -7.27
N LYS A 93 -0.07 -5.45 -6.36
CA LYS A 93 -0.27 -5.70 -4.92
C LYS A 93 -1.72 -6.06 -4.61
N GLY A 94 -1.94 -6.73 -3.47
CA GLY A 94 -3.28 -7.13 -3.02
C GLY A 94 -4.14 -5.96 -2.51
N GLY A 95 -3.52 -4.91 -1.99
CA GLY A 95 -4.24 -3.75 -1.49
C GLY A 95 -3.49 -2.96 -0.42
N ILE A 96 -4.24 -2.15 0.30
CA ILE A 96 -3.77 -1.32 1.41
C ILE A 96 -4.64 -1.55 2.64
N GLY A 97 -4.13 -1.17 3.81
CA GLY A 97 -4.88 -1.20 5.04
C GLY A 97 -4.33 -0.23 6.08
N ALA A 98 -4.95 -0.19 7.23
CA ALA A 98 -4.45 0.59 8.36
C ALA A 98 -4.82 -0.03 9.70
N TYR A 99 -3.95 0.11 10.65
CA TYR A 99 -4.17 -0.11 12.06
C TYR A 99 -4.38 1.25 12.72
N GLN A 100 -5.30 1.48 13.30
CA GLN A 100 -6.68 1.37 13.68
C GLN A 100 -7.54 2.29 12.79
N MET A 101 -8.24 1.73 11.87
CA MET A 101 -8.98 2.47 10.84
C MET A 101 -10.04 3.42 11.40
N GLN A 102 -10.62 3.09 12.56
CA GLN A 102 -11.60 3.95 13.23
C GLN A 102 -11.06 5.34 13.60
N ASN A 103 -9.74 5.52 13.66
CA ASN A 103 -9.15 6.84 13.92
C ASN A 103 -9.28 7.76 12.71
N ASP A 104 -9.30 7.21 11.49
CA ASP A 104 -9.56 8.00 10.29
C ASP A 104 -11.03 8.42 10.16
N PHE A 105 -11.94 7.68 10.77
CA PHE A 105 -13.34 8.08 10.82
C PHE A 105 -13.54 9.47 11.44
N LYS A 106 -12.74 9.81 12.45
CA LYS A 106 -12.74 11.12 13.12
C LYS A 106 -12.22 12.25 12.22
N ASN A 107 -11.56 11.92 11.13
CA ASN A 107 -11.03 12.86 10.14
C ASN A 107 -11.94 12.94 8.93
N ASP A 108 -13.06 13.63 9.06
CA ASP A 108 -13.98 13.83 7.94
C ASP A 108 -14.38 12.50 7.24
N CYS A 109 -14.89 11.56 8.04
CA CYS A 109 -15.37 10.27 7.55
C CYS A 109 -14.36 9.55 6.62
N TYR A 110 -13.26 9.09 7.19
CA TYR A 110 -12.23 8.34 6.47
C TYR A 110 -11.54 9.12 5.34
N LYS A 111 -11.21 10.36 5.59
CA LYS A 111 -10.57 11.26 4.60
C LYS A 111 -9.33 10.63 3.95
N TYR A 112 -8.44 10.05 4.74
CA TYR A 112 -7.20 9.47 4.24
C TYR A 112 -7.42 8.17 3.48
N PHE A 113 -8.34 7.33 3.94
CA PHE A 113 -8.73 6.12 3.23
C PHE A 113 -9.38 6.42 1.89
N ARG A 114 -10.32 7.37 1.86
CA ARG A 114 -10.97 7.77 0.61
C ARG A 114 -9.96 8.30 -0.40
N ALA A 115 -9.02 9.13 0.03
CA ALA A 115 -7.96 9.64 -0.84
C ALA A 115 -7.07 8.50 -1.39
N ALA A 116 -6.72 7.53 -0.55
CA ALA A 116 -5.92 6.39 -0.96
C ALA A 116 -6.65 5.46 -1.93
N ILE A 117 -7.92 5.15 -1.67
CA ILE A 117 -8.76 4.33 -2.58
C ILE A 117 -8.92 5.03 -3.93
N ASN A 118 -9.22 6.33 -3.94
CA ASN A 118 -9.34 7.09 -5.17
C ASN A 118 -8.03 7.10 -5.99
N ALA A 119 -6.89 7.15 -5.31
CA ALA A 119 -5.59 7.09 -5.97
C ALA A 119 -5.35 5.70 -6.61
N MET A 120 -5.71 4.61 -5.92
CA MET A 120 -5.63 3.26 -6.48
C MET A 120 -6.55 3.09 -7.68
N ASP A 121 -7.79 3.53 -7.60
CA ASP A 121 -8.76 3.42 -8.68
C ASP A 121 -8.28 4.15 -9.95
N LYS A 122 -7.64 5.29 -9.80
CA LYS A 122 -7.05 6.01 -10.93
C LYS A 122 -5.91 5.25 -11.57
N LEU A 123 -5.04 4.63 -10.78
CA LEU A 123 -3.97 3.77 -11.31
C LEU A 123 -4.52 2.59 -12.10
N GLU A 124 -5.55 1.92 -11.58
CA GLU A 124 -6.14 0.73 -12.19
C GLU A 124 -6.84 1.04 -13.50
N LYS A 125 -7.46 2.20 -13.61
CA LYS A 125 -8.14 2.65 -14.84
C LYS A 125 -7.17 3.11 -15.94
N GLY A 126 -5.86 3.04 -15.65
CA GLY A 126 -4.81 3.21 -16.68
C GLY A 126 -4.66 4.61 -17.22
N GLY A 127 -4.90 5.64 -16.40
CA GLY A 127 -4.59 7.02 -16.82
C GLY A 127 -5.25 7.49 -18.13
N THR A 128 -6.33 6.89 -18.54
CA THR A 128 -7.15 7.37 -19.67
C THR A 128 -8.11 8.45 -19.16
N GLU A 129 -7.56 9.54 -18.66
CA GLU A 129 -8.22 10.82 -18.81
C GLU A 129 -7.71 11.41 -20.13
N THR A 130 -8.35 11.06 -21.21
CA THR A 130 -8.47 12.00 -22.31
C THR A 130 -9.26 13.16 -21.77
N ASP A 131 -8.65 14.32 -21.76
CA ASP A 131 -9.30 15.61 -21.56
C ASP A 131 -10.52 15.71 -22.50
N ASP A 132 -11.69 15.32 -22.03
CA ASP A 132 -12.95 15.79 -22.54
C ASP A 132 -13.37 17.01 -21.70
N GLN A 133 -12.59 18.07 -21.83
CA GLN A 133 -13.08 19.42 -21.60
C GLN A 133 -13.48 19.99 -22.95
N GLN A 134 -14.74 19.85 -23.24
CA GLN A 134 -15.46 20.82 -24.06
C GLN A 134 -16.53 21.50 -23.21
#